data_4c59aeeb34e900e4a24ed333abbdfac3
#
_entry.id   4c59aeeb34e900e4a24ed333abbdfac3
#
_cell.length_a   1.000
_cell.length_b   1.000
_cell.length_c   1.000
_cell.angle_alpha   90.00
_cell.angle_beta   90.00
_cell.angle_gamma   90.00
#
_symmetry.space_group_name_H-M   'P 1'
#
loop_
_entity.id
_entity.type
_entity.pdbx_description
1 polymer ?
#
loop_
_entity_poly.entity_id
_entity_poly.type
_entity_poly.pdbx_seq_one_letter_code
_entity_poly.pdbx_strand_id
1 'polypeptide(L)'
;RQLAAERIHSALTGFEKRKILQRIQQNQQRLLYLSPETLLSKRVWETLCQPQVVNNGLILDEAHCLVQWGSTFRPTYRRLGAVRPALLKHKPAGTRLPIAAFTATANPAAQKTICTVLQLQQPKEVKLSPYRSNLNLAVKMVWTPRGRRQALLPFVMAHPQQAGLIYVRTRRTAEELAQWRRP
;
A
#
# COMPACT_ATOMS: atom_id res chain seq x y z
N ARG A 1 21.80 -14.42 2.39
CA ARG A 1 20.83 -15.40 1.80
C ARG A 1 19.72 -14.61 1.16
N GLN A 2 19.51 -14.82 -0.16
CA GLN A 2 18.41 -14.18 -0.90
C GLN A 2 17.08 -14.79 -0.44
N LEU A 3 16.14 -13.97 0.02
CA LEU A 3 14.80 -14.42 0.37
C LEU A 3 14.02 -14.77 -0.90
N ALA A 4 13.33 -15.92 -0.89
CA ALA A 4 12.42 -16.30 -1.96
C ALA A 4 11.16 -15.39 -1.89
N ALA A 5 11.19 -14.30 -2.62
CA ALA A 5 10.11 -13.30 -2.70
C ALA A 5 9.52 -13.28 -4.10
N GLU A 6 8.19 -13.25 -4.19
CA GLU A 6 7.44 -13.16 -5.44
C GLU A 6 6.31 -12.14 -5.33
N ARG A 7 5.81 -11.73 -6.48
CA ARG A 7 4.62 -10.86 -6.59
C ARG A 7 3.66 -11.42 -7.62
N ILE A 8 2.37 -11.36 -7.34
CA ILE A 8 1.34 -11.68 -8.35
C ILE A 8 0.60 -10.40 -8.72
N HIS A 9 0.65 -10.02 -10.00
CA HIS A 9 -0.01 -8.83 -10.53
C HIS A 9 -0.65 -9.09 -11.90
N SER A 10 -1.39 -8.12 -12.41
CA SER A 10 -2.17 -8.27 -13.65
C SER A 10 -1.34 -8.57 -14.89
N ALA A 11 -0.13 -8.02 -14.98
CA ALA A 11 0.74 -8.19 -16.16
C ALA A 11 1.41 -9.57 -16.27
N LEU A 12 1.36 -10.42 -15.23
CA LEU A 12 1.88 -11.78 -15.32
C LEU A 12 0.99 -12.64 -16.20
N THR A 13 1.64 -13.49 -17.00
CA THR A 13 0.97 -14.53 -17.79
C THR A 13 0.31 -15.58 -16.89
N GLY A 14 -0.63 -16.33 -17.46
CA GLY A 14 -1.26 -17.44 -16.74
C GLY A 14 -0.28 -18.55 -16.35
N PHE A 15 0.79 -18.74 -17.14
CA PHE A 15 1.85 -19.71 -16.83
C PHE A 15 2.68 -19.28 -15.63
N GLU A 16 3.15 -18.03 -15.62
CA GLU A 16 3.92 -17.47 -14.49
C GLU A 16 3.13 -17.52 -13.18
N LYS A 17 1.86 -17.11 -13.21
CA LYS A 17 0.97 -17.20 -12.05
C LYS A 17 0.85 -18.63 -11.52
N ARG A 18 0.69 -19.63 -12.41
CA ARG A 18 0.63 -21.03 -12.02
C ARG A 18 1.92 -21.50 -11.36
N LYS A 19 3.08 -21.13 -11.91
CA LYS A 19 4.39 -21.47 -11.34
C LYS A 19 4.58 -20.91 -9.93
N ILE A 20 4.16 -19.66 -9.70
CA ILE A 20 4.22 -19.05 -8.36
C ILE A 20 3.29 -19.78 -7.39
N LEU A 21 2.05 -20.07 -7.80
CA LEU A 21 1.09 -20.79 -6.95
C LEU A 21 1.58 -22.19 -6.59
N GLN A 22 2.22 -22.89 -7.51
CA GLN A 22 2.82 -24.21 -7.25
C GLN A 22 3.93 -24.11 -6.18
N ARG A 23 4.80 -23.12 -6.26
CA ARG A 23 5.84 -22.88 -5.24
C ARG A 23 5.23 -22.56 -3.86
N ILE A 24 4.11 -21.84 -3.82
CA ILE A 24 3.36 -21.58 -2.59
C ILE A 24 2.83 -22.90 -2.01
N GLN A 25 2.23 -23.74 -2.81
CA GLN A 25 1.73 -25.05 -2.39
C GLN A 25 2.84 -25.95 -1.81
N GLN A 26 4.04 -25.81 -2.31
CA GLN A 26 5.24 -26.53 -1.84
C GLN A 26 5.95 -25.84 -0.66
N ASN A 27 5.38 -24.74 -0.13
CA ASN A 27 5.97 -23.93 0.95
C ASN A 27 7.40 -23.42 0.62
N GLN A 28 7.73 -23.26 -0.64
CA GLN A 28 9.03 -22.75 -1.11
C GLN A 28 9.09 -21.24 -1.15
N GLN A 29 7.96 -20.57 -1.03
CA GLN A 29 7.85 -19.11 -1.07
C GLN A 29 7.86 -18.53 0.34
N ARG A 30 8.76 -17.56 0.61
CA ARG A 30 8.90 -16.93 1.93
C ARG A 30 8.13 -15.62 2.04
N LEU A 31 8.06 -14.86 0.95
CA LEU A 31 7.40 -13.57 0.91
C LEU A 31 6.59 -13.45 -0.39
N LEU A 32 5.32 -13.10 -0.26
CA LEU A 32 4.41 -12.94 -1.38
C LEU A 32 3.74 -11.56 -1.33
N TYR A 33 3.97 -10.75 -2.37
CA TYR A 33 3.33 -9.45 -2.54
C TYR A 33 2.06 -9.58 -3.38
N LEU A 34 0.96 -9.09 -2.83
CA LEU A 34 -0.37 -9.13 -3.45
C LEU A 34 -1.10 -7.80 -3.30
N SER A 35 -1.88 -7.42 -4.31
CA SER A 35 -2.96 -6.46 -4.07
C SER A 35 -4.13 -7.15 -3.36
N PRO A 36 -5.00 -6.39 -2.66
CA PRO A 36 -6.21 -6.96 -2.04
C PRO A 36 -7.09 -7.72 -3.03
N GLU A 37 -7.22 -7.21 -4.25
CA GLU A 37 -7.99 -7.85 -5.33
C GLU A 37 -7.37 -9.18 -5.74
N THR A 38 -6.04 -9.23 -5.85
CA THR A 38 -5.32 -10.46 -6.20
C THR A 38 -5.41 -11.49 -5.08
N LEU A 39 -5.26 -11.07 -3.82
CA LEU A 39 -5.41 -11.93 -2.65
C LEU A 39 -6.78 -12.62 -2.63
N LEU A 40 -7.85 -11.87 -2.93
CA LEU A 40 -9.23 -12.37 -2.91
C LEU A 40 -9.66 -13.00 -4.24
N SER A 41 -8.77 -13.11 -5.24
CA SER A 41 -9.05 -13.85 -6.46
C SER A 41 -9.16 -15.35 -6.18
N LYS A 42 -10.08 -16.04 -6.85
CA LYS A 42 -10.43 -17.44 -6.59
C LYS A 42 -9.19 -18.34 -6.48
N ARG A 43 -8.31 -18.33 -7.48
CA ARG A 43 -7.14 -19.22 -7.52
C ARG A 43 -6.13 -18.96 -6.41
N VAL A 44 -5.82 -17.70 -6.12
CA VAL A 44 -4.89 -17.33 -5.05
C VAL A 44 -5.49 -17.72 -3.72
N TRP A 45 -6.75 -17.37 -3.49
CA TRP A 45 -7.46 -17.66 -2.25
C TRP A 45 -7.53 -19.16 -1.97
N GLU A 46 -7.98 -19.97 -2.94
CA GLU A 46 -8.05 -21.42 -2.82
C GLU A 46 -6.67 -22.03 -2.53
N THR A 47 -5.61 -21.51 -3.13
CA THR A 47 -4.24 -21.96 -2.85
C THR A 47 -3.83 -21.64 -1.41
N LEU A 48 -4.05 -20.42 -0.94
CA LEU A 48 -3.69 -20.00 0.41
C LEU A 48 -4.52 -20.73 1.50
N CYS A 49 -5.75 -21.12 1.18
CA CYS A 49 -6.62 -21.89 2.07
C CYS A 49 -6.22 -23.36 2.23
N GLN A 50 -5.40 -23.93 1.36
CA GLN A 50 -5.01 -25.34 1.47
C GLN A 50 -4.38 -25.62 2.84
N PRO A 51 -4.76 -26.71 3.53
CA PRO A 51 -4.28 -27.01 4.89
C PRO A 51 -2.76 -27.12 4.99
N GLN A 52 -2.10 -27.65 3.95
CA GLN A 52 -0.65 -27.81 3.88
C GLN A 52 0.13 -26.52 3.61
N VAL A 53 -0.53 -25.46 3.12
CA VAL A 53 0.13 -24.18 2.86
C VAL A 53 0.28 -23.41 4.16
N VAL A 54 1.51 -23.13 4.54
CA VAL A 54 1.84 -22.44 5.78
C VAL A 54 1.79 -20.93 5.58
N ASN A 55 0.86 -20.25 6.24
CA ASN A 55 0.75 -18.80 6.26
C ASN A 55 1.24 -18.30 7.62
N ASN A 56 2.45 -17.74 7.67
CA ASN A 56 3.11 -17.33 8.91
C ASN A 56 2.75 -15.92 9.39
N GLY A 57 2.16 -15.10 8.54
CA GLY A 57 1.75 -13.73 8.89
C GLY A 57 1.10 -13.02 7.72
N LEU A 58 0.33 -11.99 8.03
CA LEU A 58 -0.27 -11.07 7.07
C LEU A 58 0.27 -9.67 7.35
N ILE A 59 0.92 -9.08 6.37
CA ILE A 59 1.47 -7.73 6.45
C ILE A 59 0.63 -6.82 5.55
N LEU A 60 0.05 -5.79 6.14
CA LEU A 60 -0.68 -4.77 5.41
C LEU A 60 0.15 -3.49 5.39
N ASP A 61 0.58 -3.09 4.20
CA ASP A 61 1.15 -1.77 3.96
C ASP A 61 0.03 -0.79 3.59
N GLU A 62 0.25 0.49 3.84
CA GLU A 62 -0.73 1.56 3.63
C GLU A 62 -2.10 1.26 4.28
N ALA A 63 -2.07 0.76 5.52
CA ALA A 63 -3.27 0.33 6.25
C ALA A 63 -4.31 1.44 6.41
N HIS A 64 -3.95 2.73 6.25
CA HIS A 64 -4.89 3.85 6.22
C HIS A 64 -5.95 3.72 5.10
N CYS A 65 -5.66 2.95 4.04
CA CYS A 65 -6.63 2.66 2.99
C CYS A 65 -7.87 1.91 3.51
N LEU A 66 -7.78 1.19 4.62
CA LEU A 66 -8.93 0.56 5.27
C LEU A 66 -9.98 1.59 5.73
N VAL A 67 -9.52 2.80 6.08
CA VAL A 67 -10.35 3.88 6.62
C VAL A 67 -10.84 4.81 5.52
N GLN A 68 -9.94 5.28 4.65
CA GLN A 68 -10.22 6.33 3.68
C GLN A 68 -10.96 5.84 2.43
N TRP A 69 -10.71 4.58 2.02
CA TRP A 69 -11.09 4.08 0.69
C TRP A 69 -12.12 2.95 0.72
N GLY A 70 -12.43 2.44 1.92
CA GLY A 70 -13.23 1.22 2.08
C GLY A 70 -14.69 1.31 1.64
N SER A 71 -15.29 2.51 1.56
CA SER A 71 -16.72 2.65 1.24
C SER A 71 -17.01 2.99 -0.22
N THR A 72 -16.12 3.74 -0.90
CA THR A 72 -16.44 4.32 -2.21
C THR A 72 -15.48 3.93 -3.32
N PHE A 73 -14.19 3.77 -3.04
CA PHE A 73 -13.17 3.60 -4.08
C PHE A 73 -12.63 2.17 -4.21
N ARG A 74 -12.47 1.44 -3.10
CA ARG A 74 -11.94 0.05 -3.10
C ARG A 74 -12.66 -0.82 -2.07
N PRO A 75 -13.85 -1.34 -2.36
CA PRO A 75 -14.61 -2.20 -1.45
C PRO A 75 -13.85 -3.45 -1.02
N THR A 76 -12.84 -3.85 -1.78
CA THR A 76 -11.96 -4.99 -1.51
C THR A 76 -11.17 -4.82 -0.20
N TYR A 77 -10.78 -3.58 0.14
CA TYR A 77 -10.06 -3.32 1.40
C TYR A 77 -10.89 -3.66 2.64
N ARG A 78 -12.22 -3.42 2.63
CA ARG A 78 -13.10 -3.79 3.74
C ARG A 78 -13.10 -5.30 4.01
N ARG A 79 -12.94 -6.10 2.96
CA ARG A 79 -12.92 -7.57 3.07
C ARG A 79 -11.63 -8.08 3.73
N LEU A 80 -10.57 -7.28 3.81
CA LEU A 80 -9.30 -7.68 4.45
C LEU A 80 -9.48 -8.01 5.93
N GLY A 81 -10.42 -7.38 6.62
CA GLY A 81 -10.74 -7.71 8.02
C GLY A 81 -11.22 -9.15 8.21
N ALA A 82 -11.85 -9.73 7.19
CA ALA A 82 -12.32 -11.12 7.22
C ALA A 82 -11.26 -12.14 6.76
N VAL A 83 -10.12 -11.70 6.21
CA VAL A 83 -9.11 -12.60 5.63
C VAL A 83 -8.52 -13.55 6.67
N ARG A 84 -8.08 -13.02 7.81
CA ARG A 84 -7.49 -13.84 8.87
C ARG A 84 -8.45 -14.92 9.38
N PRO A 85 -9.67 -14.61 9.86
CA PRO A 85 -10.57 -15.63 10.34
C PRO A 85 -10.99 -16.61 9.25
N ALA A 86 -11.14 -16.16 8.02
CA ALA A 86 -11.48 -17.03 6.90
C ALA A 86 -10.35 -18.01 6.53
N LEU A 87 -9.09 -17.55 6.50
CA LEU A 87 -7.92 -18.40 6.28
C LEU A 87 -7.79 -19.44 7.41
N LEU A 88 -7.93 -19.04 8.67
CA LEU A 88 -7.76 -19.92 9.82
C LEU A 88 -8.79 -21.05 9.86
N LYS A 89 -9.98 -20.87 9.28
CA LYS A 89 -10.97 -21.95 9.14
C LYS A 89 -10.49 -23.15 8.33
N HIS A 90 -9.52 -22.94 7.46
CA HIS A 90 -8.95 -23.96 6.57
C HIS A 90 -7.60 -24.50 7.07
N LYS A 91 -7.17 -24.10 8.25
CA LYS A 91 -5.86 -24.48 8.80
C LYS A 91 -6.03 -25.45 9.99
N PRO A 92 -4.99 -26.23 10.31
CA PRO A 92 -4.99 -27.06 11.51
C PRO A 92 -5.32 -26.27 12.77
N ALA A 93 -5.97 -26.91 13.72
CA ALA A 93 -6.29 -26.31 15.02
C ALA A 93 -5.00 -25.76 15.69
N GLY A 94 -5.11 -24.59 16.33
CA GLY A 94 -3.97 -23.95 16.98
C GLY A 94 -3.07 -23.11 16.04
N THR A 95 -3.34 -23.12 14.72
CA THR A 95 -2.58 -22.24 13.79
C THR A 95 -2.75 -20.78 14.17
N ARG A 96 -1.64 -20.05 14.23
CA ARG A 96 -1.63 -18.60 14.47
C ARG A 96 -1.28 -17.87 13.19
N LEU A 97 -2.01 -16.79 12.90
CA LEU A 97 -1.73 -15.91 11.78
C LEU A 97 -1.66 -14.46 12.31
N PRO A 98 -0.48 -14.00 12.75
CA PRO A 98 -0.30 -12.64 13.21
C PRO A 98 -0.51 -11.65 12.05
N ILE A 99 -0.98 -10.44 12.41
CA ILE A 99 -1.14 -9.33 11.47
C ILE A 99 -0.22 -8.19 11.89
N ALA A 100 0.51 -7.63 10.92
CA ALA A 100 1.21 -6.37 11.06
C ALA A 100 0.59 -5.34 10.09
N ALA A 101 0.25 -4.16 10.59
CA ALA A 101 -0.31 -3.08 9.80
C ALA A 101 0.62 -1.87 9.83
N PHE A 102 1.05 -1.42 8.67
CA PHE A 102 1.94 -0.27 8.52
C PHE A 102 1.22 0.88 7.82
N THR A 103 1.46 2.09 8.28
CA THR A 103 0.98 3.30 7.63
C THR A 103 1.81 4.51 8.05
N ALA A 104 2.11 5.40 7.12
CA ALA A 104 2.78 6.66 7.41
C ALA A 104 1.79 7.73 7.93
N THR A 105 0.49 7.56 7.67
CA THR A 105 -0.53 8.60 7.90
C THR A 105 -1.76 8.00 8.57
N ALA A 106 -1.78 7.95 9.89
CA ALA A 106 -2.98 7.55 10.63
C ALA A 106 -3.16 8.43 11.87
N ASN A 107 -4.22 9.22 11.89
CA ASN A 107 -4.67 9.91 13.09
C ASN A 107 -5.25 8.89 14.10
N PRO A 108 -5.48 9.27 15.38
CA PRO A 108 -5.97 8.34 16.39
C PRO A 108 -7.27 7.63 16.03
N ALA A 109 -8.20 8.32 15.35
CA ALA A 109 -9.46 7.73 14.91
C ALA A 109 -9.23 6.65 13.84
N ALA A 110 -8.33 6.92 12.88
CA ALA A 110 -7.93 5.95 11.86
C ALA A 110 -7.24 4.72 12.47
N GLN A 111 -6.36 4.91 13.44
CA GLN A 111 -5.70 3.82 14.17
C GLN A 111 -6.73 2.90 14.84
N LYS A 112 -7.70 3.49 15.56
CA LYS A 112 -8.79 2.73 16.18
C LYS A 112 -9.59 1.94 15.16
N THR A 113 -9.92 2.54 14.02
CA THR A 113 -10.65 1.87 12.94
C THR A 113 -9.84 0.72 12.35
N ILE A 114 -8.54 0.90 12.10
CA ILE A 114 -7.64 -0.17 11.61
C ILE A 114 -7.64 -1.35 12.58
N CYS A 115 -7.46 -1.10 13.88
CA CYS A 115 -7.49 -2.13 14.92
C CYS A 115 -8.83 -2.89 14.93
N THR A 116 -9.94 -2.18 14.82
CA THR A 116 -11.29 -2.78 14.80
C THR A 116 -11.51 -3.61 13.55
N VAL A 117 -11.21 -3.07 12.36
CA VAL A 117 -11.41 -3.78 11.08
C VAL A 117 -10.56 -5.04 11.00
N LEU A 118 -9.30 -4.98 11.42
CA LEU A 118 -8.38 -6.12 11.41
C LEU A 118 -8.54 -7.03 12.63
N GLN A 119 -9.45 -6.69 13.56
CA GLN A 119 -9.70 -7.44 14.79
C GLN A 119 -8.40 -7.67 15.60
N LEU A 120 -7.57 -6.64 15.71
CA LEU A 120 -6.33 -6.72 16.46
C LEU A 120 -6.63 -6.68 17.97
N GLN A 121 -6.14 -7.68 18.69
CA GLN A 121 -6.28 -7.77 20.14
C GLN A 121 -4.98 -7.31 20.79
N GLN A 122 -5.05 -6.23 21.57
CA GLN A 122 -3.90 -5.66 22.27
C GLN A 122 -2.64 -5.53 21.37
N PRO A 123 -2.73 -4.86 20.22
CA PRO A 123 -1.60 -4.76 19.32
C PRO A 123 -0.46 -3.97 19.96
N LYS A 124 0.77 -4.40 19.72
CA LYS A 124 1.94 -3.57 20.02
C LYS A 124 1.99 -2.42 19.03
N GLU A 125 1.86 -1.20 19.54
CA GLU A 125 1.95 0.00 18.72
C GLU A 125 3.37 0.56 18.73
N VAL A 126 3.89 0.85 17.54
CA VAL A 126 5.16 1.57 17.36
C VAL A 126 4.86 2.83 16.57
N LYS A 127 5.09 3.98 17.19
CA LYS A 127 4.84 5.29 16.58
C LYS A 127 6.16 6.07 16.49
N LEU A 128 6.48 6.49 15.28
CA LEU A 128 7.58 7.40 15.01
C LEU A 128 7.01 8.75 14.59
N SER A 129 7.67 9.83 15.02
CA SER A 129 7.28 11.17 14.58
C SER A 129 7.52 11.30 13.07
N PRO A 130 6.54 11.77 12.28
CA PRO A 130 6.73 12.09 10.87
C PRO A 130 7.53 13.39 10.67
N TYR A 131 7.81 14.12 11.74
CA TYR A 131 8.54 15.38 11.65
C TYR A 131 9.99 15.14 11.23
N ARG A 132 10.40 15.87 10.22
CA ARG A 132 11.76 15.87 9.68
C ARG A 132 12.34 17.25 9.81
N SER A 133 13.30 17.46 10.69
CA SER A 133 13.94 18.75 10.97
C SER A 133 14.68 19.34 9.78
N ASN A 134 15.04 18.51 8.80
CA ASN A 134 15.71 18.94 7.56
C ASN A 134 14.77 19.42 6.46
N LEU A 135 13.44 19.41 6.68
CA LEU A 135 12.46 19.87 5.70
C LEU A 135 11.92 21.25 6.13
N ASN A 136 12.11 22.22 5.26
CA ASN A 136 11.52 23.54 5.39
C ASN A 136 10.19 23.60 4.65
N LEU A 137 9.10 23.81 5.37
CA LEU A 137 7.76 23.92 4.80
C LEU A 137 7.38 25.38 4.63
N ALA A 138 7.00 25.78 3.42
CA ALA A 138 6.49 27.11 3.13
C ALA A 138 5.14 27.00 2.41
N VAL A 139 4.20 27.86 2.79
CA VAL A 139 2.87 27.95 2.17
C VAL A 139 2.72 29.33 1.55
N LYS A 140 2.35 29.37 0.27
CA LYS A 140 2.03 30.58 -0.45
C LYS A 140 0.61 30.49 -1.02
N MET A 141 -0.24 31.41 -0.61
CA MET A 141 -1.61 31.49 -1.16
C MET A 141 -1.60 32.15 -2.53
N VAL A 142 -2.23 31.49 -3.50
CA VAL A 142 -2.37 31.98 -4.87
C VAL A 142 -3.76 31.60 -5.42
N TRP A 143 -4.45 32.56 -6.01
CA TRP A 143 -5.86 32.41 -6.40
C TRP A 143 -6.06 32.01 -7.86
N THR A 144 -5.07 32.23 -8.71
CA THR A 144 -5.21 31.99 -10.16
C THR A 144 -4.18 30.99 -10.68
N PRO A 145 -4.47 30.27 -11.78
CA PRO A 145 -3.49 29.40 -12.44
C PRO A 145 -2.22 30.15 -12.86
N ARG A 146 -2.36 31.41 -13.32
CA ARG A 146 -1.23 32.27 -13.68
C ARG A 146 -0.39 32.60 -12.43
N GLY A 147 -1.02 32.97 -11.32
CA GLY A 147 -0.34 33.23 -10.06
C GLY A 147 0.43 32.01 -9.53
N ARG A 148 -0.09 30.80 -9.72
CA ARG A 148 0.64 29.56 -9.37
C ARG A 148 1.93 29.40 -10.18
N ARG A 149 1.88 29.63 -11.48
CA ARG A 149 3.07 29.59 -12.35
C ARG A 149 4.08 30.66 -11.95
N GLN A 150 3.62 31.90 -11.69
CA GLN A 150 4.47 33.00 -11.24
C GLN A 150 5.11 32.75 -9.87
N ALA A 151 4.44 32.06 -8.97
CA ALA A 151 5.00 31.69 -7.68
C ALA A 151 6.01 30.54 -7.76
N LEU A 152 5.82 29.60 -8.69
CA LEU A 152 6.71 28.47 -8.89
C LEU A 152 8.04 28.85 -9.55
N LEU A 153 8.01 29.74 -10.54
CA LEU A 153 9.18 30.09 -11.35
C LEU A 153 10.39 30.60 -10.53
N PRO A 154 10.25 31.59 -9.62
CA PRO A 154 11.36 32.05 -8.79
C PRO A 154 11.93 30.95 -7.91
N PHE A 155 11.07 30.07 -7.35
CA PHE A 155 11.51 28.95 -6.53
C PHE A 155 12.41 27.99 -7.32
N VAL A 156 11.99 27.62 -8.53
CA VAL A 156 12.78 26.72 -9.38
C VAL A 156 14.07 27.38 -9.86
N MET A 157 14.03 28.66 -10.16
CA MET A 157 15.22 29.41 -10.59
C MET A 157 16.24 29.63 -9.47
N ALA A 158 15.79 29.70 -8.22
CA ALA A 158 16.66 29.76 -7.05
C ALA A 158 17.43 28.47 -6.78
N HIS A 159 17.05 27.34 -7.43
CA HIS A 159 17.66 26.02 -7.23
C HIS A 159 18.13 25.40 -8.56
N PRO A 160 19.05 26.02 -9.30
CA PRO A 160 19.34 25.71 -10.70
C PRO A 160 19.97 24.33 -10.93
N GLN A 161 20.62 23.75 -9.93
CA GLN A 161 21.30 22.45 -10.04
C GLN A 161 20.70 21.38 -9.12
N GLN A 162 19.50 21.63 -8.60
CA GLN A 162 18.84 20.68 -7.70
C GLN A 162 17.69 19.96 -8.42
N ALA A 163 17.49 18.69 -8.09
CA ALA A 163 16.32 17.95 -8.51
C ALA A 163 15.10 18.38 -7.69
N GLY A 164 13.96 18.60 -8.35
CA GLY A 164 12.71 18.96 -7.70
C GLY A 164 11.54 18.14 -8.22
N LEU A 165 10.51 17.95 -7.39
CA LEU A 165 9.26 17.32 -7.77
C LEU A 165 8.11 18.32 -7.64
N ILE A 166 7.31 18.43 -8.70
CA ILE A 166 6.12 19.28 -8.72
C ILE A 166 4.88 18.40 -8.82
N TYR A 167 4.09 18.37 -7.75
CA TYR A 167 2.84 17.61 -7.72
C TYR A 167 1.68 18.46 -8.25
N VAL A 168 0.89 17.87 -9.14
CA VAL A 168 -0.29 18.49 -9.74
C VAL A 168 -1.48 17.54 -9.69
N ARG A 169 -2.69 18.07 -9.84
CA ARG A 169 -3.92 17.26 -9.69
C ARG A 169 -4.22 16.33 -10.87
N THR A 170 -3.76 16.67 -12.08
CA THR A 170 -4.10 15.90 -13.29
C THR A 170 -2.86 15.68 -14.16
N ARG A 171 -2.88 14.60 -14.96
CA ARG A 171 -1.84 14.31 -15.96
C ARG A 171 -1.70 15.46 -16.95
N ARG A 172 -2.82 15.99 -17.44
CA ARG A 172 -2.84 17.14 -18.37
C ARG A 172 -2.09 18.34 -17.80
N THR A 173 -2.33 18.70 -16.55
CA THR A 173 -1.61 19.80 -15.89
C THR A 173 -0.10 19.52 -15.76
N ALA A 174 0.29 18.25 -15.54
CA ALA A 174 1.69 17.86 -15.50
C ALA A 174 2.38 18.08 -16.86
N GLU A 175 1.73 17.64 -17.94
CA GLU A 175 2.20 17.80 -19.31
C GLU A 175 2.30 19.26 -19.71
N GLU A 176 1.26 20.07 -19.46
CA GLU A 176 1.25 21.52 -19.72
C GLU A 176 2.36 22.23 -18.94
N LEU A 177 2.62 21.85 -17.70
CA LEU A 177 3.66 22.45 -16.88
C LEU A 177 5.07 22.04 -17.35
N ALA A 178 5.25 20.80 -17.78
CA ALA A 178 6.51 20.31 -18.33
C ALA A 178 6.86 21.00 -19.67
N GLN A 179 5.85 21.23 -20.53
CA GLN A 179 6.04 21.95 -21.80
C GLN A 179 6.32 23.43 -21.60
N TRP A 180 5.70 24.05 -20.59
CA TRP A 180 5.87 25.48 -20.30
C TRP A 180 7.33 25.88 -20.00
N ARG A 181 8.18 24.93 -19.65
CA ARG A 181 9.58 25.14 -19.27
C ARG A 181 10.62 24.57 -20.23
N ARG A 182 10.20 24.02 -21.37
CA ARG A 182 11.20 23.74 -22.43
C ARG A 182 11.59 25.04 -23.08
N PRO A 183 12.91 25.41 -23.07
CA PRO A 183 13.39 26.56 -23.81
C PRO A 183 13.10 26.41 -25.29
#